data_ad5f8ecec0cd11e2126c7f96e7415a2a
#
_entry.id   ad5f8ecec0cd11e2126c7f96e7415a2a
#
_cell.length_a   1.000
_cell.length_b   1.000
_cell.length_c   1.000
_cell.angle_alpha   90.00
_cell.angle_beta   90.00
_cell.angle_gamma   90.00
#
_symmetry.space_group_name_H-M   'P 1'
#
loop_
_entity.id
_entity.type
_entity.pdbx_description
1 polymer ?
#
loop_
_entity_poly.entity_id
_entity_poly.type
_entity_poly.pdbx_seq_one_letter_code
_entity_poly.pdbx_strand_id
1 'polypeptide(L)'
;MKRNMLHRLVAMAAAGTMLMSVAACGSSSDDNAATSNSSDTSLISVNNSEPQNGLIPSDTNEMGGGKVIRYLFEGLVSFDAKGKQHLEVAESITPNEDATKYTIKLKKGWKFTNGEAVTAHSFADTWGFAANVKNAQKTSS
;
A
#
# COMPACT_ATOMS: atom_id res chain seq x y z
N MET A 1 -41.81 -44.29 27.68
CA MET A 1 -41.74 -44.39 29.14
C MET A 1 -41.20 -43.06 29.62
N LYS A 2 -42.10 -42.19 30.08
CA LYS A 2 -42.37 -41.90 31.51
C LYS A 2 -41.09 -41.54 32.25
N ARG A 3 -40.92 -40.39 32.79
CA ARG A 3 -41.67 -39.53 33.73
C ARG A 3 -40.64 -38.57 34.34
N ASN A 4 -40.86 -37.50 34.58
CA ASN A 4 -41.61 -36.54 35.42
C ASN A 4 -40.64 -35.49 35.92
N MET A 5 -40.89 -34.25 35.67
CA MET A 5 -41.72 -33.37 36.49
C MET A 5 -41.03 -32.84 37.75
N LEU A 6 -40.84 -31.55 37.70
CA LEU A 6 -41.34 -30.59 38.69
C LEU A 6 -40.58 -30.51 40.03
N HIS A 7 -40.13 -29.40 40.34
CA HIS A 7 -40.47 -28.53 41.49
C HIS A 7 -39.45 -27.37 41.62
N ARG A 8 -39.94 -26.25 41.48
CA ARG A 8 -40.40 -25.16 42.42
C ARG A 8 -39.29 -24.14 42.69
N LEU A 9 -39.57 -22.99 42.12
CA LEU A 9 -39.60 -21.67 42.76
C LEU A 9 -39.04 -21.56 44.18
N VAL A 10 -38.04 -20.70 44.36
CA VAL A 10 -38.01 -19.70 45.43
C VAL A 10 -37.26 -18.47 44.92
N ALA A 11 -37.98 -17.34 44.98
CA ALA A 11 -37.45 -15.99 44.79
C ALA A 11 -36.71 -15.58 46.08
N MET A 12 -35.60 -14.83 45.90
CA MET A 12 -35.29 -13.75 46.84
C MET A 12 -34.36 -12.74 46.19
N ALA A 13 -34.86 -11.52 46.20
CA ALA A 13 -34.18 -10.30 45.87
C ALA A 13 -33.10 -9.99 46.90
N ALA A 14 -31.94 -9.55 46.44
CA ALA A 14 -31.05 -8.72 47.22
C ALA A 14 -30.33 -7.76 46.29
N ALA A 15 -30.71 -6.50 46.43
CA ALA A 15 -30.04 -5.35 45.84
C ALA A 15 -28.60 -5.26 46.37
N GLY A 16 -27.68 -5.04 45.44
CA GLY A 16 -26.28 -4.79 45.78
C GLY A 16 -25.64 -4.01 44.64
N THR A 17 -25.88 -2.71 44.63
CA THR A 17 -25.15 -1.72 43.82
C THR A 17 -23.69 -1.71 44.26
N MET A 18 -22.79 -2.25 43.45
CA MET A 18 -21.37 -1.92 43.51
C MET A 18 -20.96 -1.15 42.27
N LEU A 19 -20.98 0.16 42.41
CA LEU A 19 -20.26 1.11 41.57
C LEU A 19 -18.77 0.87 41.82
N MET A 20 -18.12 0.11 40.94
CA MET A 20 -16.66 0.15 40.84
C MET A 20 -16.29 1.22 39.82
N SER A 21 -15.98 2.40 40.33
CA SER A 21 -15.27 3.45 39.61
C SER A 21 -13.84 2.97 39.38
N VAL A 22 -13.56 2.54 38.15
CA VAL A 22 -12.17 2.38 37.67
C VAL A 22 -11.67 3.79 37.36
N ALA A 23 -10.97 4.38 38.34
CA ALA A 23 -10.15 5.54 38.08
C ALA A 23 -8.91 5.07 37.29
N ALA A 24 -9.00 5.14 35.98
CA ALA A 24 -7.84 5.06 35.13
C ALA A 24 -7.05 6.37 35.28
N CYS A 25 -5.93 6.33 35.97
CA CYS A 25 -4.90 7.35 35.89
C CYS A 25 -4.33 7.30 34.47
N GLY A 26 -4.80 8.17 33.61
CA GLY A 26 -4.21 8.52 32.35
C GLY A 26 -3.51 9.86 32.51
N SER A 27 -2.19 9.85 32.43
CA SER A 27 -1.35 11.04 32.33
C SER A 27 -1.79 11.88 31.15
N SER A 28 -1.94 13.16 31.42
CA SER A 28 -2.15 14.25 30.50
C SER A 28 -1.14 14.21 29.35
N SER A 29 -1.63 14.00 28.15
CA SER A 29 -1.00 14.41 26.91
C SER A 29 -2.04 15.22 26.16
N ASP A 30 -1.63 16.40 25.75
CA ASP A 30 -2.46 17.40 25.11
C ASP A 30 -3.25 16.82 23.93
N ASP A 31 -4.53 16.60 24.17
CA ASP A 31 -5.52 16.30 23.13
C ASP A 31 -5.83 17.58 22.38
N ASN A 32 -5.06 17.84 21.34
CA ASN A 32 -5.52 18.70 20.26
C ASN A 32 -6.47 17.88 19.39
N ALA A 33 -7.69 17.67 19.91
CA ALA A 33 -8.80 17.12 19.14
C ALA A 33 -9.11 18.12 18.03
N ALA A 34 -8.48 17.94 16.88
CA ALA A 34 -8.85 18.64 15.66
C ALA A 34 -10.30 18.24 15.33
N THR A 35 -11.22 19.14 15.63
CA THR A 35 -12.59 19.11 15.11
C THR A 35 -12.50 19.03 13.60
N SER A 36 -12.75 17.86 13.05
CA SER A 36 -12.82 17.65 11.60
C SER A 36 -14.04 18.38 11.06
N ASN A 37 -13.86 19.61 10.65
CA ASN A 37 -14.73 20.24 9.67
C ASN A 37 -14.57 19.43 8.38
N SER A 38 -15.62 18.73 7.99
CA SER A 38 -15.72 17.97 6.76
C SER A 38 -15.68 18.87 5.54
N SER A 39 -14.48 19.22 5.10
CA SER A 39 -14.19 19.52 3.72
C SER A 39 -13.33 18.36 3.21
N ASP A 40 -13.88 17.65 2.30
CA ASP A 40 -13.57 16.44 1.56
C ASP A 40 -12.09 16.22 1.16
N THR A 41 -11.19 16.19 2.13
CA THR A 41 -9.81 15.73 1.97
C THR A 41 -9.60 14.56 2.92
N SER A 42 -9.91 13.37 2.42
CA SER A 42 -9.61 12.13 3.14
C SER A 42 -8.09 11.98 3.27
N LEU A 43 -7.55 12.38 4.42
CA LEU A 43 -6.15 12.16 4.75
C LEU A 43 -5.96 10.70 5.15
N ILE A 44 -5.15 9.98 4.37
CA ILE A 44 -4.74 8.62 4.70
C ILE A 44 -3.35 8.69 5.31
N SER A 45 -3.23 8.25 6.57
CA SER A 45 -1.94 8.11 7.25
C SER A 45 -1.43 6.68 7.08
N VAL A 46 -0.19 6.54 6.61
CA VAL A 46 0.46 5.24 6.43
C VAL A 46 1.78 5.20 7.19
N ASN A 47 2.10 4.05 7.78
CA ASN A 47 3.40 3.84 8.40
C ASN A 47 4.44 3.48 7.34
N ASN A 48 5.57 4.16 7.37
CA ASN A 48 6.72 3.88 6.51
C ASN A 48 8.02 4.18 7.27
N SER A 49 9.13 3.54 6.85
CA SER A 49 10.47 3.97 7.22
C SER A 49 10.89 5.14 6.32
N GLU A 50 11.75 6.00 6.83
CA GLU A 50 12.32 7.09 6.03
C GLU A 50 13.12 6.51 4.85
N PRO A 51 12.93 7.01 3.61
CA PRO A 51 13.75 6.62 2.47
C PRO A 51 15.23 6.93 2.71
N GLN A 52 16.08 5.95 2.44
CA GLN A 52 17.54 6.08 2.63
C GLN A 52 18.26 6.65 1.41
N ASN A 53 17.63 6.58 0.25
CA ASN A 53 18.16 7.02 -1.04
C ASN A 53 17.24 8.03 -1.68
N GLY A 54 17.71 8.71 -2.72
CA GLY A 54 16.86 9.54 -3.57
C GLY A 54 15.70 8.72 -4.14
N LEU A 55 14.53 9.35 -4.32
CA LEU A 55 13.34 8.68 -4.87
C LEU A 55 13.45 8.51 -6.39
N ILE A 56 14.51 7.85 -6.81
CA ILE A 56 14.79 7.49 -8.21
C ILE A 56 14.64 5.98 -8.34
N PRO A 57 13.75 5.48 -9.24
CA PRO A 57 13.45 4.05 -9.35
C PRO A 57 14.69 3.15 -9.51
N SER A 58 15.72 3.60 -10.24
CA SER A 58 16.95 2.84 -10.45
C SER A 58 17.97 2.95 -9.32
N ASP A 59 17.84 3.93 -8.43
CA ASP A 59 18.76 4.18 -7.32
C ASP A 59 18.20 3.85 -5.94
N THR A 60 16.98 3.32 -5.88
CA THR A 60 16.29 2.96 -4.64
C THR A 60 16.14 1.45 -4.55
N ASN A 61 16.83 0.81 -3.59
CA ASN A 61 16.79 -0.63 -3.36
C ASN A 61 16.37 -1.00 -1.94
N GLU A 62 15.87 -0.04 -1.14
CA GLU A 62 15.42 -0.24 0.23
C GLU A 62 13.89 -0.09 0.36
N MET A 63 13.33 -0.60 1.48
CA MET A 63 11.89 -0.77 1.65
C MET A 63 11.14 0.56 1.72
N GLY A 64 11.67 1.55 2.45
CA GLY A 64 11.01 2.84 2.68
C GLY A 64 10.84 3.62 1.39
N GLY A 65 11.93 3.83 0.64
CA GLY A 65 11.90 4.49 -0.65
C GLY A 65 11.14 3.69 -1.70
N GLY A 66 11.30 2.37 -1.73
CA GLY A 66 10.60 1.49 -2.66
C GLY A 66 9.07 1.56 -2.51
N LYS A 67 8.54 1.71 -1.30
CA LYS A 67 7.11 1.95 -1.09
C LYS A 67 6.66 3.28 -1.70
N VAL A 68 7.42 4.36 -1.47
CA VAL A 68 7.09 5.69 -1.98
C VAL A 68 7.13 5.70 -3.50
N ILE A 69 8.17 5.11 -4.11
CA ILE A 69 8.32 5.00 -5.57
C ILE A 69 7.12 4.33 -6.22
N ARG A 70 6.56 3.27 -5.60
CA ARG A 70 5.36 2.59 -6.12
C ARG A 70 4.10 3.46 -6.17
N TYR A 71 4.05 4.53 -5.38
CA TYR A 71 2.95 5.50 -5.42
C TYR A 71 3.23 6.69 -6.33
N LEU A 72 4.50 6.97 -6.63
CA LEU A 72 4.90 8.11 -7.44
C LEU A 72 5.04 7.78 -8.92
N PHE A 73 5.40 6.54 -9.24
CA PHE A 73 5.75 6.13 -10.60
C PHE A 73 4.87 4.97 -11.05
N GLU A 74 4.27 5.15 -12.22
CA GLU A 74 3.53 4.10 -12.88
C GLU A 74 4.46 3.25 -13.73
N GLY A 75 4.28 1.92 -13.64
CA GLY A 75 5.10 0.96 -14.39
C GLY A 75 4.36 0.32 -15.56
N LEU A 76 5.02 -0.60 -16.23
CA LEU A 76 4.37 -1.44 -17.26
C LEU A 76 3.25 -2.29 -16.66
N VAL A 77 3.44 -2.73 -15.41
CA VAL A 77 2.53 -3.60 -14.66
C VAL A 77 2.41 -3.13 -13.21
N SER A 78 1.28 -3.42 -12.60
CA SER A 78 1.05 -3.31 -11.15
C SER A 78 0.68 -4.66 -10.54
N PHE A 79 0.65 -4.74 -9.22
CA PHE A 79 0.23 -5.93 -8.49
C PHE A 79 -0.81 -5.54 -7.43
N ASP A 80 -1.90 -6.29 -7.39
CA ASP A 80 -2.91 -6.10 -6.35
C ASP A 80 -2.46 -6.68 -4.99
N ALA A 81 -3.29 -6.50 -3.96
CA ALA A 81 -3.02 -7.00 -2.62
C ALA A 81 -2.90 -8.54 -2.51
N LYS A 82 -3.34 -9.27 -3.53
CA LYS A 82 -3.23 -10.73 -3.65
C LYS A 82 -2.01 -11.15 -4.46
N GLY A 83 -1.20 -10.19 -4.94
CA GLY A 83 -0.05 -10.44 -5.81
C GLY A 83 -0.40 -10.73 -7.26
N LYS A 84 -1.65 -10.54 -7.68
CA LYS A 84 -2.04 -10.70 -9.07
C LYS A 84 -1.55 -9.52 -9.90
N GLN A 85 -0.91 -9.82 -11.03
CA GLN A 85 -0.40 -8.84 -11.98
C GLN A 85 -1.54 -8.23 -12.82
N HIS A 86 -1.46 -6.93 -13.01
CA HIS A 86 -2.30 -6.13 -13.89
C HIS A 86 -1.43 -5.34 -14.87
N LEU A 87 -1.90 -5.21 -16.11
CA LEU A 87 -1.23 -4.39 -17.12
C LEU A 87 -1.61 -2.92 -16.91
N GLU A 88 -0.62 -2.05 -16.63
CA GLU A 88 -0.83 -0.61 -16.46
C GLU A 88 -0.46 0.13 -17.75
N VAL A 89 0.77 0.59 -17.91
CA VAL A 89 1.20 1.26 -19.15
C VAL A 89 1.31 0.26 -20.31
N ALA A 90 1.59 -1.01 -20.01
CA ALA A 90 1.58 -2.05 -21.04
C ALA A 90 0.15 -2.38 -21.49
N GLU A 91 -0.04 -2.48 -22.81
CA GLU A 91 -1.22 -3.08 -23.46
C GLU A 91 -1.10 -4.60 -23.49
N SER A 92 0.10 -5.10 -23.82
CA SER A 92 0.41 -6.54 -23.83
C SER A 92 1.89 -6.78 -23.56
N ILE A 93 2.19 -7.95 -22.98
CA ILE A 93 3.52 -8.48 -22.77
C ILE A 93 3.49 -9.93 -23.27
N THR A 94 4.16 -10.20 -24.38
CA THR A 94 4.12 -11.50 -25.06
C THR A 94 5.52 -12.07 -25.17
N PRO A 95 5.81 -13.22 -24.55
CA PRO A 95 7.06 -13.95 -24.75
C PRO A 95 7.08 -14.64 -26.12
N ASN A 96 8.28 -14.95 -26.62
CA ASN A 96 8.49 -15.95 -27.66
C ASN A 96 8.38 -17.38 -27.06
N GLU A 97 8.48 -18.41 -27.90
CA GLU A 97 8.25 -19.81 -27.50
C GLU A 97 9.16 -20.28 -26.34
N ASP A 98 10.41 -19.85 -26.30
CA ASP A 98 11.39 -20.22 -25.27
C ASP A 98 11.55 -19.18 -24.14
N ALA A 99 10.67 -18.17 -24.12
CA ALA A 99 10.64 -17.08 -23.15
C ALA A 99 11.98 -16.30 -23.01
N THR A 100 12.81 -16.32 -24.04
CA THR A 100 14.07 -15.56 -24.07
C THR A 100 13.90 -14.13 -24.57
N LYS A 101 12.77 -13.83 -25.23
CA LYS A 101 12.44 -12.52 -25.79
C LYS A 101 10.99 -12.15 -25.47
N TYR A 102 10.80 -10.94 -25.01
CA TYR A 102 9.47 -10.39 -24.72
C TYR A 102 9.17 -9.21 -25.64
N THR A 103 8.00 -9.24 -26.27
CA THR A 103 7.47 -8.11 -27.02
C THR A 103 6.46 -7.38 -26.14
N ILE A 104 6.72 -6.09 -25.86
CA ILE A 104 5.88 -5.24 -25.03
C ILE A 104 5.25 -4.18 -25.93
N LYS A 105 3.92 -4.12 -25.92
CA LYS A 105 3.15 -3.03 -26.54
C LYS A 105 2.66 -2.09 -25.45
N LEU A 106 2.72 -0.79 -25.68
CA LEU A 106 2.25 0.22 -24.75
C LEU A 106 0.84 0.68 -25.13
N LYS A 107 0.00 0.94 -24.13
CA LYS A 107 -1.26 1.63 -24.31
C LYS A 107 -0.99 3.05 -24.85
N LYS A 108 -1.85 3.53 -25.73
CA LYS A 108 -1.75 4.90 -26.26
C LYS A 108 -2.26 5.92 -25.25
N GLY A 109 -1.73 7.13 -25.32
CA GLY A 109 -2.25 8.28 -24.58
C GLY A 109 -1.62 8.52 -23.22
N TRP A 110 -0.73 7.67 -22.76
CA TRP A 110 0.04 7.91 -21.53
C TRP A 110 0.98 9.11 -21.70
N LYS A 111 1.00 9.95 -20.66
CA LYS A 111 1.84 11.14 -20.59
C LYS A 111 2.50 11.25 -19.22
N PHE A 112 3.68 11.84 -19.21
CA PHE A 112 4.30 12.30 -17.98
C PHE A 112 3.55 13.53 -17.43
N THR A 113 3.79 13.86 -16.18
CA THR A 113 3.16 15.02 -15.49
C THR A 113 3.48 16.36 -16.15
N ASN A 114 4.58 16.45 -16.91
CA ASN A 114 4.95 17.62 -17.71
C ASN A 114 4.25 17.66 -19.08
N GLY A 115 3.42 16.64 -19.41
CA GLY A 115 2.65 16.55 -20.66
C GLY A 115 3.36 15.83 -21.81
N GLU A 116 4.64 15.45 -21.66
CA GLU A 116 5.35 14.66 -22.67
C GLU A 116 4.76 13.26 -22.81
N ALA A 117 4.79 12.70 -24.03
CA ALA A 117 4.26 11.38 -24.28
C ALA A 117 5.18 10.29 -23.72
N VAL A 118 4.59 9.29 -23.04
CA VAL A 118 5.28 8.06 -22.66
C VAL A 118 5.42 7.17 -23.89
N THR A 119 6.66 6.78 -24.21
CA THR A 119 7.00 5.99 -25.40
C THR A 119 7.83 4.77 -25.01
N ALA A 120 8.11 3.89 -25.98
CA ALA A 120 9.03 2.76 -25.76
C ALA A 120 10.44 3.22 -25.32
N HIS A 121 10.91 4.36 -25.83
CA HIS A 121 12.18 4.98 -25.41
C HIS A 121 12.17 5.35 -23.92
N SER A 122 11.05 5.79 -23.37
CA SER A 122 10.94 6.12 -21.95
C SER A 122 11.35 4.94 -21.04
N PHE A 123 11.07 3.71 -21.47
CA PHE A 123 11.46 2.50 -20.76
C PHE A 123 12.85 2.01 -21.16
N ALA A 124 13.12 1.88 -22.46
CA ALA A 124 14.36 1.30 -22.98
C ALA A 124 15.59 2.12 -22.55
N ASP A 125 15.50 3.44 -22.64
CA ASP A 125 16.61 4.35 -22.29
C ASP A 125 16.84 4.36 -20.77
N THR A 126 15.74 4.33 -19.97
CA THR A 126 15.82 4.22 -18.51
C THR A 126 16.48 2.90 -18.09
N TRP A 127 16.12 1.78 -18.71
CA TRP A 127 16.72 0.48 -18.41
C TRP A 127 18.20 0.44 -18.85
N GLY A 128 18.52 1.00 -20.01
CA GLY A 128 19.89 1.14 -20.47
C GLY A 128 20.75 1.98 -19.52
N PHE A 129 20.19 3.07 -19.02
CA PHE A 129 20.83 3.90 -18.00
C PHE A 129 21.03 3.14 -16.69
N ALA A 130 19.98 2.48 -16.19
CA ALA A 130 20.02 1.74 -14.93
C ALA A 130 20.98 0.56 -14.95
N ALA A 131 21.05 -0.18 -16.06
CA ALA A 131 21.92 -1.33 -16.22
C ALA A 131 23.42 -0.97 -16.47
N ASN A 132 23.71 0.28 -16.82
CA ASN A 132 25.07 0.70 -17.08
C ASN A 132 25.81 0.95 -15.76
N VAL A 133 26.80 0.09 -15.45
CA VAL A 133 27.59 0.16 -14.21
C VAL A 133 28.30 1.50 -14.01
N LYS A 134 28.60 2.24 -15.08
CA LYS A 134 29.19 3.57 -14.99
C LYS A 134 28.30 4.61 -14.35
N ASN A 135 26.98 4.38 -14.38
CA ASN A 135 25.99 5.27 -13.77
C ASN A 135 25.78 4.99 -12.27
N ALA A 136 26.46 3.96 -11.73
CA ALA A 136 26.45 3.60 -10.32
C ALA A 136 25.05 3.50 -9.69
N GLN A 137 24.08 3.04 -10.49
CA GLN A 137 22.72 2.83 -10.00
C GLN A 137 22.64 1.56 -9.15
N LYS A 138 21.90 1.60 -8.04
CA LYS A 138 21.78 0.46 -7.10
C LYS A 138 21.11 -0.77 -7.70
N THR A 139 20.40 -0.62 -8.80
CA THR A 139 19.78 -1.74 -9.52
C THR A 139 20.69 -2.36 -10.57
N SER A 140 21.92 -1.84 -10.78
CA SER A 140 22.89 -2.36 -11.75
C SER A 140 23.83 -3.43 -11.19
N SER A 141 23.71 -3.78 -9.90
CA SER A 141 24.54 -4.76 -9.20
C SER A 141 23.94 -6.15 -9.19
#